data_2be324e1fe163982fad8b788b3de6aaa
#
_entry.id   2be324e1fe163982fad8b788b3de6aaa
#
_cell.length_a   1.000
_cell.length_b   1.000
_cell.length_c   1.000
_cell.angle_alpha   90.00
_cell.angle_beta   90.00
_cell.angle_gamma   90.00
#
_symmetry.space_group_name_H-M   'P 1'
#
loop_
_entity.id
_entity.type
_entity.pdbx_description
1 polymer ?
#
loop_
_entity_poly.entity_id
_entity_poly.type
_entity_poly.pdbx_seq_one_letter_code
_entity_poly.pdbx_strand_id
1 'polypeptide(L)'
;MSEEKNSEVGGYHAKIALSLLVLVYIFNFIDRQILSILAEDIKADLGISNSDIGFLFGTAFGVFYSVVGIPMGKLADSWNRKNLISIGLAFWSLMTFLSGTAKSFLSLSIYRFGVGIGESSASPSAYSLLSDYFSPKVRATVLSIYSSGLYIGAGIGLFLGGAILDTWNSAYPDYTQAPFGLKGWQAAFMGVGLPGILLSIITFFFIKEPVRGLSEGIVTEPSKEPFKDTFKEFIGLTPISLLSEKESLKSIGINALMGFIIFVLCFALYNLTGDFLQWTAWGIGTYLVSTWIQSLSKRDVVAFMLMFKGKAAIYSFIAFPCIPFVGYAYSAFTPSFYINNHGMSALEIGTLIGLITAIGSFIGVIGGGYFGDKLRERYVGGRLYVIFAGGVLITLVGCFGMIYAESKNISLIFNFIYHIGSSVYVGCAATTVTNLVLPRMRAMAGAFFILTLSMIGLAL
;
A
#
# COMPACT_ATOMS: atom_id res chain seq x y z
N MET A 1 -32.08 -23.39 -9.83
CA MET A 1 -31.47 -22.42 -8.87
C MET A 1 -30.14 -22.86 -8.28
N SER A 2 -29.90 -24.14 -7.97
CA SER A 2 -28.60 -24.63 -7.43
C SER A 2 -27.52 -24.82 -8.49
N GLU A 3 -27.85 -25.24 -9.71
CA GLU A 3 -26.90 -25.46 -10.80
C GLU A 3 -26.44 -24.16 -11.46
N GLU A 4 -27.30 -23.17 -11.65
CA GLU A 4 -26.92 -21.83 -12.13
C GLU A 4 -25.99 -21.11 -11.15
N LYS A 5 -26.21 -21.24 -9.83
CA LYS A 5 -25.32 -20.69 -8.80
C LYS A 5 -23.93 -21.31 -8.80
N ASN A 6 -23.80 -22.62 -9.07
CA ASN A 6 -22.51 -23.30 -9.16
C ASN A 6 -21.71 -22.93 -10.42
N SER A 7 -22.38 -22.49 -11.51
CA SER A 7 -21.70 -22.05 -12.72
C SER A 7 -21.05 -20.67 -12.61
N GLU A 8 -21.43 -19.85 -11.61
CA GLU A 8 -20.86 -18.51 -11.39
C GLU A 8 -19.57 -18.55 -10.57
N VAL A 9 -19.41 -19.51 -9.63
CA VAL A 9 -18.19 -19.63 -8.81
C VAL A 9 -17.07 -20.23 -9.65
N GLY A 10 -15.96 -19.47 -9.80
CA GLY A 10 -14.81 -19.86 -10.63
C GLY A 10 -15.07 -19.79 -12.15
N GLY A 11 -16.25 -19.33 -12.58
CA GLY A 11 -16.67 -19.25 -13.98
C GLY A 11 -15.96 -18.15 -14.78
N TYR A 12 -16.46 -17.89 -15.98
CA TYR A 12 -15.88 -16.91 -16.91
C TYR A 12 -15.80 -15.50 -16.31
N HIS A 13 -16.86 -15.02 -15.66
CA HIS A 13 -16.88 -13.70 -15.03
C HIS A 13 -15.90 -13.59 -13.85
N ALA A 14 -15.70 -14.67 -13.10
CA ALA A 14 -14.70 -14.70 -12.02
C ALA A 14 -13.28 -14.54 -12.57
N LYS A 15 -12.96 -15.19 -13.69
CA LYS A 15 -11.65 -15.08 -14.35
C LYS A 15 -11.41 -13.67 -14.92
N ILE A 16 -12.41 -13.06 -15.56
CA ILE A 16 -12.33 -11.68 -16.03
C ILE A 16 -12.10 -10.73 -14.85
N ALA A 17 -12.87 -10.88 -13.78
CA ALA A 17 -12.72 -10.06 -12.59
C ALA A 17 -11.30 -10.18 -11.99
N LEU A 18 -10.77 -11.41 -11.86
CA LEU A 18 -9.41 -11.63 -11.38
C LEU A 18 -8.38 -10.94 -12.28
N SER A 19 -8.47 -11.12 -13.59
CA SER A 19 -7.52 -10.52 -14.55
C SER A 19 -7.55 -8.99 -14.50
N LEU A 20 -8.74 -8.39 -14.48
CA LEU A 20 -8.90 -6.94 -14.38
C LEU A 20 -8.42 -6.40 -13.03
N LEU A 21 -8.70 -7.11 -11.93
CA LEU A 21 -8.25 -6.70 -10.60
C LEU A 21 -6.73 -6.81 -10.45
N VAL A 22 -6.09 -7.80 -11.08
CA VAL A 22 -4.61 -7.87 -11.16
C VAL A 22 -4.08 -6.65 -11.91
N LEU A 23 -4.67 -6.27 -13.05
CA LEU A 23 -4.29 -5.06 -13.78
C LEU A 23 -4.50 -3.79 -12.94
N VAL A 24 -5.62 -3.67 -12.25
CA VAL A 24 -5.89 -2.56 -11.33
C VAL A 24 -4.80 -2.48 -10.26
N TYR A 25 -4.36 -3.61 -9.72
CA TYR A 25 -3.32 -3.65 -8.69
C TYR A 25 -1.91 -3.35 -9.25
N ILE A 26 -1.65 -3.74 -10.50
CA ILE A 26 -0.44 -3.33 -11.23
C ILE A 26 -0.41 -1.80 -11.37
N PHE A 27 -1.50 -1.18 -11.84
CA PHE A 27 -1.60 0.29 -11.96
C PHE A 27 -1.44 1.00 -10.62
N ASN A 28 -2.00 0.45 -9.53
CA ASN A 28 -1.83 0.97 -8.19
C ASN A 28 -0.34 1.10 -7.81
N PHE A 29 0.47 0.07 -8.12
CA PHE A 29 1.90 0.09 -7.80
C PHE A 29 2.76 0.84 -8.84
N ILE A 30 2.31 0.96 -10.09
CA ILE A 30 2.92 1.87 -11.07
C ILE A 30 2.84 3.30 -10.55
N ASP A 31 1.65 3.73 -10.10
CA ASP A 31 1.39 5.09 -9.60
C ASP A 31 2.18 5.43 -8.32
N ARG A 32 2.47 4.44 -7.50
CA ARG A 32 3.34 4.62 -6.33
C ARG A 32 4.81 4.73 -6.72
N GLN A 33 5.27 3.81 -7.57
CA GLN A 33 6.69 3.64 -7.85
C GLN A 33 7.25 4.69 -8.82
N ILE A 34 6.43 5.24 -9.70
CA ILE A 34 6.87 6.20 -10.70
C ILE A 34 7.53 7.45 -10.07
N LEU A 35 7.07 7.90 -8.91
CA LEU A 35 7.64 9.06 -8.22
C LEU A 35 9.14 8.87 -7.91
N SER A 36 9.57 7.63 -7.59
CA SER A 36 10.95 7.37 -7.21
C SER A 36 11.95 7.53 -8.38
N ILE A 37 11.57 7.13 -9.59
CA ILE A 37 12.42 7.29 -10.78
C ILE A 37 12.42 8.75 -11.28
N LEU A 38 11.36 9.51 -11.01
CA LEU A 38 11.23 10.92 -11.39
C LEU A 38 11.80 11.88 -10.33
N ALA A 39 12.27 11.38 -9.20
CA ALA A 39 12.62 12.18 -8.02
C ALA A 39 13.68 13.25 -8.32
N GLU A 40 14.74 12.91 -9.08
CA GLU A 40 15.82 13.86 -9.37
C GLU A 40 15.35 15.02 -10.24
N ASP A 41 14.55 14.76 -11.29
CA ASP A 41 13.98 15.80 -12.16
C ASP A 41 12.98 16.67 -11.41
N ILE A 42 12.15 16.08 -10.54
CA ILE A 42 11.20 16.82 -9.70
C ILE A 42 11.95 17.74 -8.72
N LYS A 43 13.01 17.24 -8.07
CA LYS A 43 13.84 18.06 -7.16
C LYS A 43 14.47 19.24 -7.89
N ALA A 44 15.05 18.98 -9.06
CA ALA A 44 15.68 20.01 -9.87
C ALA A 44 14.69 21.08 -10.35
N ASP A 45 13.46 20.66 -10.69
CA ASP A 45 12.42 21.56 -11.21
C ASP A 45 11.71 22.37 -10.12
N LEU A 46 11.31 21.72 -9.03
CA LEU A 46 10.53 22.36 -7.96
C LEU A 46 11.40 22.94 -6.84
N GLY A 47 12.71 22.72 -6.87
CA GLY A 47 13.66 23.19 -5.84
C GLY A 47 13.42 22.56 -4.48
N ILE A 48 13.04 21.28 -4.44
CA ILE A 48 12.69 20.56 -3.22
C ILE A 48 13.79 19.58 -2.77
N SER A 49 13.76 19.22 -1.49
CA SER A 49 14.77 18.38 -0.84
C SER A 49 14.49 16.89 -0.98
N ASN A 50 15.44 16.04 -0.56
CA ASN A 50 15.22 14.60 -0.41
C ASN A 50 14.16 14.27 0.65
N SER A 51 14.04 15.10 1.70
CA SER A 51 12.99 14.95 2.71
C SER A 51 11.61 15.20 2.13
N ASP A 52 11.47 16.20 1.25
CA ASP A 52 10.21 16.48 0.55
C ASP A 52 9.81 15.32 -0.38
N ILE A 53 10.78 14.71 -1.08
CA ILE A 53 10.52 13.50 -1.88
C ILE A 53 10.08 12.33 -0.98
N GLY A 54 10.74 12.13 0.16
CA GLY A 54 10.35 11.15 1.16
C GLY A 54 8.92 11.36 1.66
N PHE A 55 8.54 12.60 1.96
CA PHE A 55 7.19 12.99 2.32
C PHE A 55 6.18 12.66 1.21
N LEU A 56 6.46 13.03 -0.04
CA LEU A 56 5.58 12.77 -1.19
C LEU A 56 5.40 11.28 -1.47
N PHE A 57 6.47 10.49 -1.34
CA PHE A 57 6.46 9.04 -1.59
C PHE A 57 5.77 8.28 -0.45
N GLY A 58 6.07 8.63 0.81
CA GLY A 58 5.65 7.93 2.01
C GLY A 58 4.45 8.58 2.69
N THR A 59 4.68 9.66 3.41
CA THR A 59 3.71 10.22 4.37
C THR A 59 2.49 10.81 3.71
N ALA A 60 2.68 11.58 2.64
CA ALA A 60 1.59 12.21 1.88
C ALA A 60 0.59 11.17 1.36
N PHE A 61 1.10 10.04 0.91
CA PHE A 61 0.27 8.93 0.47
C PHE A 61 -0.20 8.04 1.64
N GLY A 62 0.74 7.56 2.47
CA GLY A 62 0.52 6.49 3.45
C GLY A 62 -0.46 6.84 4.56
N VAL A 63 -0.44 8.08 5.05
CA VAL A 63 -1.37 8.54 6.10
C VAL A 63 -2.81 8.53 5.58
N PHE A 64 -3.04 9.13 4.41
CA PHE A 64 -4.39 9.18 3.84
C PHE A 64 -4.88 7.80 3.42
N TYR A 65 -4.03 6.98 2.81
CA TYR A 65 -4.33 5.59 2.50
C TYR A 65 -4.77 4.80 3.74
N SER A 66 -4.05 4.95 4.86
CA SER A 66 -4.33 4.21 6.10
C SER A 66 -5.60 4.67 6.79
N VAL A 67 -5.74 5.98 6.99
CA VAL A 67 -6.86 6.57 7.74
C VAL A 67 -8.17 6.38 6.97
N VAL A 68 -8.17 6.70 5.67
CA VAL A 68 -9.35 6.58 4.81
C VAL A 68 -9.66 5.11 4.51
N GLY A 69 -8.66 4.22 4.55
CA GLY A 69 -8.83 2.77 4.36
C GLY A 69 -9.83 2.13 5.31
N ILE A 70 -9.95 2.62 6.56
CA ILE A 70 -10.91 2.11 7.54
C ILE A 70 -12.37 2.32 7.08
N PRO A 71 -12.84 3.55 6.80
CA PRO A 71 -14.18 3.76 6.30
C PRO A 71 -14.41 3.21 4.88
N MET A 72 -13.37 3.15 4.02
CA MET A 72 -13.49 2.51 2.70
C MET A 72 -13.69 1.01 2.80
N GLY A 73 -13.06 0.33 3.77
CA GLY A 73 -13.33 -1.06 4.10
C GLY A 73 -14.81 -1.27 4.49
N LYS A 74 -15.37 -0.38 5.33
CA LYS A 74 -16.79 -0.43 5.68
C LYS A 74 -17.70 -0.19 4.47
N LEU A 75 -17.33 0.74 3.59
CA LEU A 75 -18.08 0.98 2.35
C LEU A 75 -18.01 -0.24 1.42
N ALA A 76 -16.85 -0.90 1.31
CA ALA A 76 -16.70 -2.15 0.57
C ALA A 76 -17.61 -3.27 1.11
N ASP A 77 -17.81 -3.33 2.44
CA ASP A 77 -18.70 -4.32 3.07
C ASP A 77 -20.19 -4.01 2.87
N SER A 78 -20.55 -2.75 2.67
CA SER A 78 -21.94 -2.30 2.68
C SER A 78 -22.48 -1.85 1.31
N TRP A 79 -21.61 -1.56 0.33
CA TRP A 79 -21.98 -1.05 -0.99
C TRP A 79 -21.44 -1.92 -2.12
N ASN A 80 -21.73 -1.56 -3.38
CA ASN A 80 -21.27 -2.24 -4.58
C ASN A 80 -19.75 -2.08 -4.75
N ARG A 81 -19.01 -3.19 -4.62
CA ARG A 81 -17.54 -3.23 -4.61
C ARG A 81 -16.95 -2.89 -5.98
N LYS A 82 -17.59 -3.35 -7.05
CA LYS A 82 -17.20 -3.03 -8.42
C LYS A 82 -17.21 -1.52 -8.66
N ASN A 83 -18.30 -0.86 -8.27
CA ASN A 83 -18.41 0.58 -8.41
C ASN A 83 -17.37 1.31 -7.56
N LEU A 84 -17.15 0.85 -6.33
CA LEU A 84 -16.17 1.44 -5.42
C LEU A 84 -14.75 1.35 -5.99
N ILE A 85 -14.35 0.19 -6.53
CA ILE A 85 -13.04 0.00 -7.19
C ILE A 85 -12.94 0.91 -8.41
N SER A 86 -13.95 0.95 -9.28
CA SER A 86 -13.91 1.72 -10.53
C SER A 86 -13.82 3.22 -10.25
N ILE A 87 -14.62 3.75 -9.32
CA ILE A 87 -14.58 5.17 -8.92
C ILE A 87 -13.24 5.50 -8.25
N GLY A 88 -12.77 4.64 -7.34
CA GLY A 88 -11.47 4.81 -6.71
C GLY A 88 -10.34 4.85 -7.74
N LEU A 89 -10.33 3.91 -8.70
CA LEU A 89 -9.35 3.85 -9.80
C LEU A 89 -9.39 5.11 -10.67
N ALA A 90 -10.58 5.56 -11.07
CA ALA A 90 -10.72 6.80 -11.83
C ALA A 90 -10.17 7.99 -11.06
N PHE A 91 -10.47 8.07 -9.76
CA PHE A 91 -10.06 9.18 -8.91
C PHE A 91 -8.54 9.20 -8.69
N TRP A 92 -7.92 8.08 -8.28
CA TRP A 92 -6.47 8.10 -8.07
C TRP A 92 -5.67 8.27 -9.37
N SER A 93 -6.13 7.67 -10.47
CA SER A 93 -5.48 7.84 -11.77
C SER A 93 -5.60 9.29 -12.29
N LEU A 94 -6.73 9.97 -12.01
CA LEU A 94 -6.86 11.40 -12.26
C LEU A 94 -5.89 12.20 -11.41
N MET A 95 -5.71 11.86 -10.13
CA MET A 95 -4.73 12.53 -9.26
C MET A 95 -3.29 12.29 -9.73
N THR A 96 -2.97 11.08 -10.21
CA THR A 96 -1.68 10.79 -10.85
C THR A 96 -1.48 11.62 -12.12
N PHE A 97 -2.49 11.69 -12.99
CA PHE A 97 -2.45 12.56 -14.18
C PHE A 97 -2.22 14.03 -13.79
N LEU A 98 -2.98 14.54 -12.82
CA LEU A 98 -2.85 15.91 -12.33
C LEU A 98 -1.50 16.18 -11.67
N SER A 99 -0.81 15.16 -11.14
CA SER A 99 0.57 15.31 -10.63
C SER A 99 1.51 15.85 -11.71
N GLY A 100 1.28 15.51 -13.00
CA GLY A 100 2.00 16.08 -14.13
C GLY A 100 1.70 17.58 -14.39
N THR A 101 0.69 18.15 -13.75
CA THR A 101 0.41 19.61 -13.83
C THR A 101 0.98 20.40 -12.65
N ALA A 102 1.61 19.73 -11.69
CA ALA A 102 2.09 20.37 -10.48
C ALA A 102 3.20 21.40 -10.80
N LYS A 103 3.11 22.56 -10.14
CA LYS A 103 4.07 23.68 -10.26
C LYS A 103 4.73 24.02 -8.91
N SER A 104 4.42 23.26 -7.87
CA SER A 104 4.95 23.46 -6.53
C SER A 104 4.87 22.17 -5.71
N PHE A 105 5.68 22.10 -4.67
CA PHE A 105 5.60 21.01 -3.68
C PHE A 105 4.18 20.83 -3.12
N LEU A 106 3.49 21.92 -2.79
CA LEU A 106 2.13 21.85 -2.24
C LEU A 106 1.13 21.24 -3.22
N SER A 107 1.14 21.67 -4.50
CA SER A 107 0.22 21.09 -5.50
C SER A 107 0.49 19.62 -5.73
N LEU A 108 1.75 19.21 -5.79
CA LEU A 108 2.12 17.80 -5.91
C LEU A 108 1.70 16.98 -4.68
N SER A 109 1.87 17.53 -3.46
CA SER A 109 1.42 16.91 -2.22
C SER A 109 -0.09 16.67 -2.19
N ILE A 110 -0.89 17.67 -2.60
CA ILE A 110 -2.36 17.54 -2.67
C ILE A 110 -2.76 16.41 -3.63
N TYR A 111 -2.13 16.30 -4.78
CA TYR A 111 -2.40 15.22 -5.72
C TYR A 111 -1.99 13.87 -5.15
N ARG A 112 -0.86 13.76 -4.45
CA ARG A 112 -0.43 12.53 -3.77
C ARG A 112 -1.38 12.13 -2.63
N PHE A 113 -1.94 13.08 -1.87
CA PHE A 113 -3.02 12.80 -0.91
C PHE A 113 -4.23 12.18 -1.62
N GLY A 114 -4.63 12.76 -2.76
CA GLY A 114 -5.73 12.24 -3.57
C GLY A 114 -5.47 10.81 -4.06
N VAL A 115 -4.24 10.50 -4.49
CA VAL A 115 -3.86 9.12 -4.86
C VAL A 115 -4.07 8.17 -3.67
N GLY A 116 -3.56 8.51 -2.48
CA GLY A 116 -3.74 7.70 -1.26
C GLY A 116 -5.21 7.45 -0.89
N ILE A 117 -6.05 8.49 -0.99
CA ILE A 117 -7.50 8.39 -0.76
C ILE A 117 -8.15 7.42 -1.75
N GLY A 118 -7.89 7.57 -3.04
CA GLY A 118 -8.48 6.73 -4.09
C GLY A 118 -8.08 5.27 -3.96
N GLU A 119 -6.79 5.00 -3.77
CA GLU A 119 -6.23 3.66 -3.67
C GLU A 119 -6.71 2.89 -2.42
N SER A 120 -7.05 3.59 -1.34
CA SER A 120 -7.53 2.98 -0.09
C SER A 120 -8.78 2.11 -0.27
N SER A 121 -9.56 2.35 -1.33
CA SER A 121 -10.76 1.60 -1.68
C SER A 121 -10.49 0.26 -2.38
N ALA A 122 -9.33 0.10 -3.03
CA ALA A 122 -9.07 -0.99 -3.97
C ALA A 122 -8.91 -2.35 -3.28
N SER A 123 -7.94 -2.48 -2.38
CA SER A 123 -7.60 -3.79 -1.78
C SER A 123 -8.73 -4.41 -0.95
N PRO A 124 -9.43 -3.67 -0.05
CA PRO A 124 -10.55 -4.24 0.69
C PRO A 124 -11.66 -4.76 -0.21
N SER A 125 -12.00 -3.96 -1.24
CA SER A 125 -13.04 -4.32 -2.21
C SER A 125 -12.63 -5.52 -3.07
N ALA A 126 -11.39 -5.57 -3.55
CA ALA A 126 -10.89 -6.66 -4.38
C ALA A 126 -10.84 -7.98 -3.62
N TYR A 127 -10.32 -7.98 -2.38
CA TYR A 127 -10.29 -9.19 -1.55
C TYR A 127 -11.69 -9.73 -1.27
N SER A 128 -12.64 -8.86 -0.93
CA SER A 128 -14.02 -9.24 -0.69
C SER A 128 -14.67 -9.79 -1.96
N LEU A 129 -14.52 -9.13 -3.10
CA LEU A 129 -15.09 -9.51 -4.38
C LEU A 129 -14.53 -10.85 -4.88
N LEU A 130 -13.21 -11.05 -4.83
CA LEU A 130 -12.56 -12.30 -5.21
C LEU A 130 -12.94 -13.46 -4.28
N SER A 131 -13.16 -13.19 -3.00
CA SER A 131 -13.61 -14.20 -2.04
C SER A 131 -15.01 -14.73 -2.36
N ASP A 132 -15.87 -13.91 -2.96
CA ASP A 132 -17.20 -14.34 -3.40
C ASP A 132 -17.18 -15.05 -4.76
N TYR A 133 -16.26 -14.67 -5.64
CA TYR A 133 -16.10 -15.31 -6.95
C TYR A 133 -15.43 -16.69 -6.90
N PHE A 134 -14.60 -16.98 -5.90
CA PHE A 134 -13.82 -18.20 -5.86
C PHE A 134 -14.04 -18.97 -4.57
N SER A 135 -14.13 -20.31 -4.70
CA SER A 135 -14.34 -21.18 -3.55
C SER A 135 -13.21 -21.09 -2.52
N PRO A 136 -13.48 -21.37 -1.23
CA PRO A 136 -12.46 -21.36 -0.18
C PRO A 136 -11.23 -22.23 -0.50
N LYS A 137 -11.40 -23.30 -1.29
CA LYS A 137 -10.31 -24.23 -1.66
C LYS A 137 -9.22 -23.59 -2.52
N VAL A 138 -9.57 -22.63 -3.39
CA VAL A 138 -8.63 -21.96 -4.31
C VAL A 138 -8.39 -20.50 -3.96
N ARG A 139 -9.06 -19.99 -2.94
CA ARG A 139 -9.04 -18.57 -2.54
C ARG A 139 -7.63 -18.06 -2.26
N ALA A 140 -6.81 -18.81 -1.53
CA ALA A 140 -5.44 -18.43 -1.22
C ALA A 140 -4.61 -18.24 -2.50
N THR A 141 -4.72 -19.15 -3.47
CA THR A 141 -4.06 -19.04 -4.78
C THR A 141 -4.53 -17.80 -5.54
N VAL A 142 -5.84 -17.56 -5.58
CA VAL A 142 -6.42 -16.40 -6.27
C VAL A 142 -5.95 -15.08 -5.67
N LEU A 143 -5.95 -14.97 -4.36
CA LEU A 143 -5.45 -13.78 -3.66
C LEU A 143 -3.94 -13.59 -3.84
N SER A 144 -3.17 -14.68 -3.94
CA SER A 144 -1.73 -14.62 -4.27
C SER A 144 -1.50 -14.12 -5.70
N ILE A 145 -2.30 -14.59 -6.68
CA ILE A 145 -2.27 -14.08 -8.07
C ILE A 145 -2.59 -12.59 -8.09
N TYR A 146 -3.64 -12.14 -7.39
CA TYR A 146 -3.96 -10.74 -7.26
C TYR A 146 -2.80 -9.94 -6.65
N SER A 147 -2.22 -10.44 -5.55
CA SER A 147 -1.13 -9.77 -4.84
C SER A 147 0.19 -9.72 -5.65
N SER A 148 0.38 -10.61 -6.63
CA SER A 148 1.57 -10.55 -7.51
C SER A 148 1.63 -9.26 -8.34
N GLY A 149 0.48 -8.63 -8.58
CA GLY A 149 0.37 -7.32 -9.22
C GLY A 149 1.21 -6.23 -8.56
N LEU A 150 1.44 -6.31 -7.23
CA LEU A 150 2.31 -5.42 -6.49
C LEU A 150 3.73 -5.36 -7.08
N TYR A 151 4.38 -6.51 -7.21
CA TYR A 151 5.78 -6.57 -7.65
C TYR A 151 5.92 -6.31 -9.16
N ILE A 152 4.96 -6.81 -9.94
CA ILE A 152 4.89 -6.56 -11.37
C ILE A 152 4.71 -5.05 -11.62
N GLY A 153 3.77 -4.43 -10.89
CA GLY A 153 3.49 -2.99 -10.99
C GLY A 153 4.66 -2.13 -10.58
N ALA A 154 5.37 -2.49 -9.50
CA ALA A 154 6.57 -1.77 -9.06
C ALA A 154 7.67 -1.80 -10.13
N GLY A 155 7.94 -2.96 -10.74
CA GLY A 155 8.92 -3.08 -11.81
C GLY A 155 8.51 -2.31 -13.08
N ILE A 156 7.25 -2.47 -13.52
CA ILE A 156 6.71 -1.76 -14.69
C ILE A 156 6.72 -0.24 -14.44
N GLY A 157 6.41 0.21 -13.23
CA GLY A 157 6.39 1.64 -12.87
C GLY A 157 7.76 2.29 -13.03
N LEU A 158 8.83 1.63 -12.58
CA LEU A 158 10.21 2.08 -12.81
C LEU A 158 10.54 2.13 -14.31
N PHE A 159 10.20 1.05 -15.05
CA PHE A 159 10.47 0.98 -16.49
C PHE A 159 9.73 2.07 -17.26
N LEU A 160 8.41 2.19 -17.09
CA LEU A 160 7.60 3.19 -17.79
C LEU A 160 8.02 4.61 -17.44
N GLY A 161 8.25 4.89 -16.15
CA GLY A 161 8.69 6.20 -15.69
C GLY A 161 10.03 6.59 -16.31
N GLY A 162 11.03 5.70 -16.27
CA GLY A 162 12.34 5.92 -16.89
C GLY A 162 12.27 6.05 -18.40
N ALA A 163 11.52 5.17 -19.07
CA ALA A 163 11.40 5.18 -20.54
C ALA A 163 10.73 6.48 -21.03
N ILE A 164 9.65 6.91 -20.39
CA ILE A 164 8.97 8.15 -20.78
C ILE A 164 9.87 9.36 -20.49
N LEU A 165 10.51 9.41 -19.32
CA LEU A 165 11.41 10.49 -18.92
C LEU A 165 12.55 10.67 -19.92
N ASP A 166 13.33 9.62 -20.16
CA ASP A 166 14.49 9.67 -21.03
C ASP A 166 14.11 9.96 -22.49
N THR A 167 13.03 9.33 -23.00
CA THR A 167 12.56 9.56 -24.37
C THR A 167 12.09 11.00 -24.54
N TRP A 168 11.34 11.52 -23.55
CA TRP A 168 10.84 12.90 -23.61
C TRP A 168 11.95 13.93 -23.53
N ASN A 169 12.86 13.79 -22.56
CA ASN A 169 13.99 14.71 -22.39
C ASN A 169 14.95 14.68 -23.60
N SER A 170 15.10 13.52 -24.27
CA SER A 170 15.88 13.39 -25.48
C SER A 170 15.20 14.01 -26.70
N ALA A 171 13.88 13.88 -26.81
CA ALA A 171 13.10 14.46 -27.91
C ALA A 171 12.95 15.99 -27.77
N TYR A 172 12.89 16.46 -26.54
CA TYR A 172 12.67 17.87 -26.19
C TYR A 172 13.69 18.37 -25.16
N PRO A 173 14.97 18.58 -25.56
CA PRO A 173 16.00 19.13 -24.66
C PRO A 173 15.63 20.52 -24.14
N ASP A 174 14.91 21.29 -24.96
CA ASP A 174 14.23 22.51 -24.55
C ASP A 174 12.74 22.22 -24.38
N TYR A 175 12.29 22.09 -23.13
CA TYR A 175 10.92 21.76 -22.80
C TYR A 175 9.89 22.78 -23.32
N THR A 176 10.30 24.02 -23.63
CA THR A 176 9.39 25.04 -24.21
C THR A 176 8.89 24.64 -25.60
N GLN A 177 9.62 23.78 -26.30
CA GLN A 177 9.23 23.20 -27.60
C GLN A 177 8.45 21.88 -27.47
N ALA A 178 8.35 21.34 -26.26
CA ALA A 178 7.57 20.12 -26.01
C ALA A 178 6.05 20.39 -26.10
N PRO A 179 5.24 19.38 -26.47
CA PRO A 179 3.79 19.49 -26.42
C PRO A 179 3.32 20.02 -25.06
N PHE A 180 2.51 21.07 -25.07
CA PHE A 180 2.01 21.78 -23.88
C PHE A 180 3.12 22.35 -22.96
N GLY A 181 4.37 22.45 -23.40
CA GLY A 181 5.51 22.90 -22.59
C GLY A 181 5.82 21.98 -21.42
N LEU A 182 5.52 20.68 -21.53
CA LEU A 182 5.71 19.73 -20.44
C LEU A 182 7.17 19.28 -20.32
N LYS A 183 7.64 19.19 -19.09
CA LYS A 183 8.90 18.53 -18.74
C LYS A 183 8.72 17.00 -18.71
N GLY A 184 9.80 16.23 -18.83
CA GLY A 184 9.74 14.77 -18.92
C GLY A 184 9.03 14.11 -17.73
N TRP A 185 9.28 14.57 -16.50
CA TRP A 185 8.60 14.06 -15.32
C TRP A 185 7.07 14.32 -15.32
N GLN A 186 6.65 15.48 -15.87
CA GLN A 186 5.24 15.82 -16.01
C GLN A 186 4.55 14.93 -17.03
N ALA A 187 5.20 14.73 -18.20
CA ALA A 187 4.73 13.82 -19.22
C ALA A 187 4.63 12.37 -18.73
N ALA A 188 5.56 11.93 -17.88
CA ALA A 188 5.54 10.59 -17.29
C ALA A 188 4.31 10.39 -16.38
N PHE A 189 4.00 11.32 -15.50
CA PHE A 189 2.78 11.25 -14.67
C PHE A 189 1.50 11.23 -15.51
N MET A 190 1.42 12.09 -16.53
CA MET A 190 0.26 12.12 -17.43
C MET A 190 0.15 10.83 -18.25
N GLY A 191 1.28 10.33 -18.76
CA GLY A 191 1.34 9.10 -19.55
C GLY A 191 0.92 7.85 -18.79
N VAL A 192 1.13 7.82 -17.45
CA VAL A 192 0.70 6.71 -16.59
C VAL A 192 -0.72 6.90 -16.07
N GLY A 193 -1.11 8.13 -15.71
CA GLY A 193 -2.44 8.38 -15.16
C GLY A 193 -3.57 8.17 -16.18
N LEU A 194 -3.38 8.56 -17.44
CA LEU A 194 -4.42 8.45 -18.46
C LEU A 194 -4.88 7.00 -18.75
N PRO A 195 -4.00 6.01 -18.94
CA PRO A 195 -4.41 4.62 -19.11
C PRO A 195 -5.16 4.05 -17.89
N GLY A 196 -4.86 4.51 -16.67
CA GLY A 196 -5.59 4.13 -15.47
C GLY A 196 -7.04 4.62 -15.48
N ILE A 197 -7.31 5.83 -15.98
CA ILE A 197 -8.68 6.33 -16.18
C ILE A 197 -9.42 5.44 -17.18
N LEU A 198 -8.80 5.04 -18.29
CA LEU A 198 -9.40 4.12 -19.26
C LEU A 198 -9.67 2.74 -18.63
N LEU A 199 -8.73 2.22 -17.83
CA LEU A 199 -8.91 0.97 -17.10
C LEU A 199 -10.09 1.04 -16.12
N SER A 200 -10.35 2.19 -15.51
CA SER A 200 -11.51 2.37 -14.62
C SER A 200 -12.85 2.17 -15.35
N ILE A 201 -12.95 2.69 -16.57
CA ILE A 201 -14.12 2.51 -17.45
C ILE A 201 -14.27 1.02 -17.80
N ILE A 202 -13.19 0.37 -18.21
CA ILE A 202 -13.18 -1.07 -18.52
C ILE A 202 -13.62 -1.87 -17.30
N THR A 203 -13.06 -1.58 -16.13
CA THR A 203 -13.40 -2.24 -14.85
C THR A 203 -14.89 -2.09 -14.52
N PHE A 204 -15.44 -0.90 -14.71
CA PHE A 204 -16.85 -0.61 -14.46
C PHE A 204 -17.79 -1.42 -15.35
N PHE A 205 -17.49 -1.62 -16.62
CA PHE A 205 -18.36 -2.32 -17.54
C PHE A 205 -18.18 -3.84 -17.52
N PHE A 206 -16.96 -4.33 -17.34
CA PHE A 206 -16.64 -5.76 -17.51
C PHE A 206 -16.65 -6.57 -16.20
N ILE A 207 -16.43 -5.95 -15.04
CA ILE A 207 -16.61 -6.65 -13.76
C ILE A 207 -18.10 -6.66 -13.42
N LYS A 208 -18.63 -7.81 -13.08
CA LYS A 208 -19.97 -7.95 -12.48
C LYS A 208 -19.85 -8.01 -10.97
N GLU A 209 -20.82 -7.47 -10.24
CA GLU A 209 -20.86 -7.60 -8.78
C GLU A 209 -21.43 -8.99 -8.43
N PRO A 210 -20.67 -9.89 -7.78
CA PRO A 210 -21.19 -11.19 -7.35
C PRO A 210 -22.11 -11.02 -6.14
N VAL A 211 -23.01 -11.99 -5.97
CA VAL A 211 -23.82 -12.07 -4.74
C VAL A 211 -22.91 -12.29 -3.55
N ARG A 212 -23.09 -11.50 -2.49
CA ARG A 212 -22.26 -11.60 -1.28
C ARG A 212 -22.44 -12.95 -0.59
N GLY A 213 -21.30 -13.58 -0.26
CA GLY A 213 -21.28 -14.90 0.35
C GLY A 213 -21.62 -16.03 -0.61
N LEU A 214 -21.63 -15.79 -1.92
CA LEU A 214 -21.98 -16.78 -2.96
C LEU A 214 -21.14 -18.05 -2.83
N SER A 215 -19.83 -17.92 -2.65
CA SER A 215 -18.87 -19.04 -2.59
C SER A 215 -19.01 -19.90 -1.31
N GLU A 216 -19.60 -19.36 -0.26
CA GLU A 216 -19.79 -20.01 1.04
C GLU A 216 -21.26 -20.43 1.27
N GLY A 217 -22.16 -20.09 0.34
CA GLY A 217 -23.59 -20.36 0.45
C GLY A 217 -24.34 -19.52 1.49
N ILE A 218 -23.66 -18.50 2.07
CA ILE A 218 -24.22 -17.60 3.08
C ILE A 218 -24.49 -16.26 2.41
N VAL A 219 -25.71 -16.11 1.86
CA VAL A 219 -26.10 -14.86 1.20
C VAL A 219 -26.34 -13.77 2.24
N THR A 220 -25.63 -12.66 2.11
CA THR A 220 -25.81 -11.46 2.94
C THR A 220 -26.31 -10.29 2.08
N GLU A 221 -27.33 -9.59 2.56
CA GLU A 221 -27.83 -8.40 1.88
C GLU A 221 -26.91 -7.20 2.17
N PRO A 222 -26.67 -6.33 1.16
CA PRO A 222 -25.96 -5.07 1.39
C PRO A 222 -26.74 -4.17 2.34
N SER A 223 -26.05 -3.25 3.01
CA SER A 223 -26.71 -2.25 3.87
C SER A 223 -27.67 -1.38 3.07
N LYS A 224 -28.77 -1.01 3.70
CA LYS A 224 -29.76 -0.05 3.12
C LYS A 224 -29.21 1.38 3.09
N GLU A 225 -28.25 1.71 3.97
CA GLU A 225 -27.69 3.06 4.13
C GLU A 225 -26.14 3.02 4.14
N PRO A 226 -25.48 2.54 3.05
CA PRO A 226 -24.04 2.28 3.04
C PRO A 226 -23.19 3.52 3.30
N PHE A 227 -23.58 4.66 2.77
CA PHE A 227 -22.86 5.93 2.97
C PHE A 227 -22.99 6.46 4.38
N LYS A 228 -24.16 6.30 5.01
CA LYS A 228 -24.39 6.68 6.41
C LYS A 228 -23.57 5.81 7.37
N ASP A 229 -23.48 4.51 7.08
CA ASP A 229 -22.68 3.59 7.88
C ASP A 229 -21.18 3.90 7.72
N THR A 230 -20.72 4.22 6.52
CA THR A 230 -19.36 4.69 6.25
C THR A 230 -19.07 6.01 6.96
N PHE A 231 -20.01 6.95 6.95
CA PHE A 231 -19.85 8.23 7.65
C PHE A 231 -19.74 8.05 9.18
N LYS A 232 -20.46 7.08 9.76
CA LYS A 232 -20.28 6.72 11.17
C LYS A 232 -18.86 6.20 11.47
N GLU A 233 -18.25 5.45 10.54
CA GLU A 233 -16.84 5.03 10.71
C GLU A 233 -15.88 6.23 10.60
N PHE A 234 -16.12 7.21 9.73
CA PHE A 234 -15.37 8.47 9.72
C PHE A 234 -15.50 9.23 11.07
N ILE A 235 -16.70 9.32 11.62
CA ILE A 235 -16.91 9.90 12.97
C ILE A 235 -16.14 9.08 14.00
N GLY A 236 -16.10 7.74 13.86
CA GLY A 236 -15.37 6.83 14.75
C GLY A 236 -13.86 7.08 14.84
N LEU A 237 -13.27 7.70 13.81
CA LEU A 237 -11.88 8.15 13.81
C LEU A 237 -11.67 9.43 14.65
N THR A 238 -12.72 10.15 14.97
CA THR A 238 -12.66 11.44 15.67
C THR A 238 -13.07 11.31 17.13
N PRO A 239 -12.63 12.22 18.03
CA PRO A 239 -13.07 12.24 19.43
C PRO A 239 -14.58 12.42 19.60
N ILE A 240 -15.28 12.89 18.56
CA ILE A 240 -16.76 13.06 18.58
C ILE A 240 -17.46 11.73 18.88
N SER A 241 -16.89 10.60 18.41
CA SER A 241 -17.43 9.27 18.68
C SER A 241 -17.48 8.92 20.17
N LEU A 242 -16.61 9.52 20.98
CA LEU A 242 -16.47 9.25 22.40
C LEU A 242 -17.47 10.05 23.24
N LEU A 243 -18.09 11.11 22.66
CA LEU A 243 -19.07 11.96 23.35
C LEU A 243 -20.37 11.23 23.69
N SER A 244 -20.71 10.19 22.92
CA SER A 244 -21.94 9.40 23.10
C SER A 244 -21.80 8.26 24.12
N GLU A 245 -20.66 8.09 24.75
CA GLU A 245 -20.39 7.02 25.71
C GLU A 245 -20.89 7.36 27.13
N LYS A 246 -21.28 6.32 27.91
CA LYS A 246 -21.69 6.49 29.30
C LYS A 246 -20.62 7.10 30.21
N GLU A 247 -19.33 6.87 29.88
CA GLU A 247 -18.17 7.43 30.59
C GLU A 247 -17.40 8.42 29.68
N SER A 248 -18.15 9.31 29.02
CA SER A 248 -17.59 10.20 28.00
C SER A 248 -16.40 11.05 28.50
N LEU A 249 -16.51 11.63 29.71
CA LEU A 249 -15.45 12.45 30.31
C LEU A 249 -14.14 11.68 30.51
N LYS A 250 -14.22 10.43 31.01
CA LYS A 250 -13.03 9.57 31.18
C LYS A 250 -12.42 9.16 29.83
N SER A 251 -13.29 8.78 28.87
CA SER A 251 -12.86 8.42 27.52
C SER A 251 -12.21 9.60 26.81
N ILE A 252 -12.77 10.80 26.91
CA ILE A 252 -12.21 12.03 26.35
C ILE A 252 -10.89 12.39 27.05
N GLY A 253 -10.80 12.26 28.38
CA GLY A 253 -9.57 12.51 29.12
C GLY A 253 -8.41 11.59 28.69
N ILE A 254 -8.68 10.29 28.49
CA ILE A 254 -7.69 9.33 27.95
C ILE A 254 -7.28 9.71 26.52
N ASN A 255 -8.25 10.08 25.68
CA ASN A 255 -8.00 10.49 24.30
C ASN A 255 -7.16 11.77 24.23
N ALA A 256 -7.48 12.76 25.05
CA ALA A 256 -6.70 14.00 25.15
C ALA A 256 -5.25 13.74 25.60
N LEU A 257 -5.06 12.84 26.59
CA LEU A 257 -3.72 12.43 27.04
C LEU A 257 -2.96 11.74 25.91
N MET A 258 -3.59 10.83 25.16
CA MET A 258 -2.98 10.19 23.99
C MET A 258 -2.58 11.23 22.93
N GLY A 259 -3.49 12.18 22.63
CA GLY A 259 -3.20 13.27 21.70
C GLY A 259 -2.01 14.13 22.17
N PHE A 260 -1.94 14.42 23.45
CA PHE A 260 -0.82 15.15 24.04
C PHE A 260 0.51 14.38 23.92
N ILE A 261 0.51 13.08 24.21
CA ILE A 261 1.71 12.23 24.07
C ILE A 261 2.20 12.19 22.61
N ILE A 262 1.26 12.02 21.66
CA ILE A 262 1.58 12.03 20.23
C ILE A 262 2.14 13.39 19.82
N PHE A 263 1.54 14.48 20.27
CA PHE A 263 2.00 15.86 20.02
C PHE A 263 3.42 16.05 20.52
N VAL A 264 3.72 15.67 21.78
CA VAL A 264 5.07 15.80 22.37
C VAL A 264 6.08 14.98 21.56
N LEU A 265 5.73 13.75 21.16
CA LEU A 265 6.59 12.91 20.34
C LEU A 265 6.88 13.57 18.98
N CYS A 266 5.83 14.01 18.27
CA CYS A 266 5.98 14.67 16.96
C CYS A 266 6.76 15.98 17.06
N PHE A 267 6.55 16.75 18.13
CA PHE A 267 7.31 17.97 18.39
C PHE A 267 8.80 17.68 18.65
N ALA A 268 9.12 16.62 19.41
CA ALA A 268 10.49 16.19 19.63
C ALA A 268 11.15 15.74 18.31
N LEU A 269 10.45 14.95 17.51
CA LEU A 269 10.92 14.49 16.19
C LEU A 269 11.12 15.65 15.23
N TYR A 270 10.21 16.62 15.21
CA TYR A 270 10.36 17.86 14.44
C TYR A 270 11.62 18.62 14.84
N ASN A 271 11.90 18.77 16.14
CA ASN A 271 13.13 19.44 16.59
C ASN A 271 14.41 18.69 16.22
N LEU A 272 14.33 17.37 16.02
CA LEU A 272 15.49 16.57 15.59
C LEU A 272 15.73 16.60 14.09
N THR A 273 14.65 16.67 13.27
CA THR A 273 14.73 16.49 11.82
C THR A 273 14.48 17.77 11.04
N GLY A 274 13.75 18.75 11.61
CA GLY A 274 13.29 19.96 10.92
C GLY A 274 12.02 19.79 10.06
N ASP A 275 11.48 18.57 9.94
CA ASP A 275 10.42 18.23 8.99
C ASP A 275 9.01 18.43 9.58
N PHE A 276 8.53 19.66 9.61
CA PHE A 276 7.22 20.00 10.20
C PHE A 276 6.04 19.24 9.57
N LEU A 277 5.98 19.20 8.23
CA LEU A 277 4.86 18.57 7.51
C LEU A 277 4.81 17.06 7.74
N GLN A 278 5.97 16.40 7.72
CA GLN A 278 6.12 14.97 8.00
C GLN A 278 5.47 14.61 9.33
N TRP A 279 5.94 15.23 10.41
CA TRP A 279 5.52 14.88 11.77
C TRP A 279 4.11 15.36 12.09
N THR A 280 3.64 16.45 11.46
CA THR A 280 2.25 16.89 11.60
C THR A 280 1.29 15.89 10.95
N ALA A 281 1.54 15.49 9.70
CA ALA A 281 0.69 14.54 9.00
C ALA A 281 0.68 13.15 9.69
N TRP A 282 1.86 12.64 10.05
CA TRP A 282 1.99 11.38 10.77
C TRP A 282 1.31 11.41 12.16
N GLY A 283 1.47 12.52 12.89
CA GLY A 283 0.83 12.72 14.18
C GLY A 283 -0.69 12.73 14.10
N ILE A 284 -1.26 13.45 13.14
CA ILE A 284 -2.71 13.46 12.89
C ILE A 284 -3.20 12.04 12.56
N GLY A 285 -2.54 11.34 11.63
CA GLY A 285 -2.90 9.97 11.27
C GLY A 285 -2.86 9.01 12.47
N THR A 286 -1.77 9.05 13.24
CA THR A 286 -1.60 8.24 14.45
C THR A 286 -2.67 8.55 15.50
N TYR A 287 -3.02 9.83 15.68
CA TYR A 287 -4.07 10.23 16.61
C TYR A 287 -5.45 9.69 16.18
N LEU A 288 -5.81 9.82 14.91
CA LEU A 288 -7.07 9.30 14.38
C LEU A 288 -7.17 7.78 14.53
N VAL A 289 -6.10 7.04 14.21
CA VAL A 289 -6.05 5.58 14.38
C VAL A 289 -6.14 5.20 15.86
N SER A 290 -5.45 5.92 16.75
CA SER A 290 -5.50 5.68 18.20
C SER A 290 -6.91 5.92 18.76
N THR A 291 -7.60 6.95 18.28
CA THR A 291 -8.99 7.23 18.62
C THR A 291 -9.92 6.10 18.17
N TRP A 292 -9.71 5.58 16.95
CA TRP A 292 -10.45 4.43 16.45
C TRP A 292 -10.23 3.17 17.30
N ILE A 293 -8.98 2.89 17.70
CA ILE A 293 -8.65 1.77 18.62
C ILE A 293 -9.36 1.93 19.95
N GLN A 294 -9.39 3.15 20.49
CA GLN A 294 -10.11 3.44 21.73
C GLN A 294 -11.62 3.20 21.58
N SER A 295 -12.23 3.64 20.48
CA SER A 295 -13.62 3.37 20.14
C SER A 295 -13.89 1.86 20.00
N LEU A 296 -12.98 1.11 19.34
CA LEU A 296 -13.06 -0.35 19.20
C LEU A 296 -13.08 -1.06 20.56
N SER A 297 -12.31 -0.57 21.54
CA SER A 297 -12.28 -1.15 22.89
C SER A 297 -13.63 -1.17 23.60
N LYS A 298 -14.57 -0.35 23.14
CA LYS A 298 -15.96 -0.27 23.67
C LYS A 298 -16.95 -1.04 22.78
N ARG A 299 -16.75 -1.02 21.47
CA ARG A 299 -17.66 -1.64 20.49
C ARG A 299 -17.46 -3.16 20.38
N ASP A 300 -16.21 -3.64 20.38
CA ASP A 300 -15.87 -5.06 20.31
C ASP A 300 -14.70 -5.38 21.27
N VAL A 301 -15.06 -5.60 22.53
CA VAL A 301 -14.10 -5.91 23.61
C VAL A 301 -13.26 -7.15 23.31
N VAL A 302 -13.82 -8.19 22.67
CA VAL A 302 -13.12 -9.43 22.39
C VAL A 302 -12.05 -9.21 21.33
N ALA A 303 -12.38 -8.50 20.25
CA ALA A 303 -11.41 -8.13 19.22
C ALA A 303 -10.29 -7.26 19.79
N PHE A 304 -10.65 -6.25 20.59
CA PHE A 304 -9.67 -5.39 21.28
C PHE A 304 -8.71 -6.19 22.17
N MET A 305 -9.23 -7.12 22.99
CA MET A 305 -8.41 -7.93 23.88
C MET A 305 -7.42 -8.81 23.12
N LEU A 306 -7.85 -9.46 22.04
CA LEU A 306 -6.98 -10.34 21.26
C LEU A 306 -5.92 -9.57 20.48
N MET A 307 -6.27 -8.41 19.92
CA MET A 307 -5.36 -7.61 19.09
C MET A 307 -4.42 -6.72 19.93
N PHE A 308 -4.92 -6.12 21.02
CA PHE A 308 -4.21 -5.08 21.76
C PHE A 308 -3.82 -5.43 23.20
N LYS A 309 -4.18 -6.61 23.69
CA LYS A 309 -3.72 -7.14 24.99
C LYS A 309 -2.85 -8.38 24.85
N GLY A 310 -2.94 -9.09 23.72
CA GLY A 310 -2.09 -10.23 23.40
C GLY A 310 -0.67 -9.78 23.04
N LYS A 311 0.35 -10.15 23.83
CA LYS A 311 1.76 -9.76 23.59
C LYS A 311 2.24 -10.13 22.19
N ALA A 312 1.90 -11.33 21.70
CA ALA A 312 2.30 -11.80 20.37
C ALA A 312 1.70 -10.93 19.25
N ALA A 313 0.44 -10.50 19.38
CA ALA A 313 -0.22 -9.64 18.40
C ALA A 313 0.42 -8.23 18.40
N ILE A 314 0.63 -7.63 19.57
CA ILE A 314 1.29 -6.32 19.70
C ILE A 314 2.68 -6.35 19.07
N TYR A 315 3.51 -7.34 19.43
CA TYR A 315 4.85 -7.45 18.86
C TYR A 315 4.83 -7.66 17.35
N SER A 316 3.87 -8.42 16.82
CA SER A 316 3.70 -8.60 15.37
C SER A 316 3.31 -7.29 14.67
N PHE A 317 2.40 -6.50 15.25
CA PHE A 317 1.96 -5.22 14.70
C PHE A 317 3.04 -4.12 14.77
N ILE A 318 4.06 -4.27 15.61
CA ILE A 318 5.17 -3.32 15.69
C ILE A 318 6.37 -3.82 14.88
N ALA A 319 6.76 -5.09 15.01
CA ALA A 319 8.00 -5.59 14.44
C ALA A 319 7.91 -5.84 12.93
N PHE A 320 6.80 -6.40 12.43
CA PHE A 320 6.69 -6.68 10.99
C PHE A 320 6.70 -5.42 10.11
N PRO A 321 6.07 -4.29 10.49
CA PRO A 321 6.18 -3.05 9.74
C PRO A 321 7.59 -2.46 9.62
N CYS A 322 8.53 -2.83 10.48
CA CYS A 322 9.91 -2.39 10.36
C CYS A 322 10.61 -2.90 9.08
N ILE A 323 10.17 -4.04 8.54
CA ILE A 323 10.73 -4.57 7.29
C ILE A 323 10.32 -3.69 6.09
N PRO A 324 9.01 -3.44 5.82
CA PRO A 324 8.62 -2.53 4.76
C PRO A 324 9.02 -1.08 5.01
N PHE A 325 9.27 -0.64 6.26
CA PHE A 325 9.87 0.67 6.54
C PHE A 325 11.21 0.82 5.79
N VAL A 326 12.13 -0.13 5.97
CA VAL A 326 13.38 -0.17 5.19
C VAL A 326 13.09 -0.33 3.70
N GLY A 327 12.11 -1.17 3.35
CA GLY A 327 11.73 -1.46 1.98
C GLY A 327 11.24 -0.23 1.20
N TYR A 328 10.37 0.57 1.78
CA TYR A 328 9.85 1.77 1.12
C TYR A 328 10.90 2.87 1.02
N ALA A 329 11.70 3.11 2.08
CA ALA A 329 12.82 4.04 2.02
C ALA A 329 13.83 3.63 0.93
N TYR A 330 14.22 2.36 0.90
CA TYR A 330 15.09 1.80 -0.14
C TYR A 330 14.51 2.01 -1.54
N SER A 331 13.24 1.67 -1.74
CA SER A 331 12.54 1.79 -3.03
C SER A 331 12.43 3.26 -3.50
N ALA A 332 12.24 4.19 -2.57
CA ALA A 332 12.15 5.61 -2.90
C ALA A 332 13.46 6.20 -3.41
N PHE A 333 14.60 5.80 -2.83
CA PHE A 333 15.89 6.43 -3.08
C PHE A 333 16.86 5.58 -3.93
N THR A 334 16.56 4.31 -4.23
CA THR A 334 17.41 3.47 -5.07
C THR A 334 17.65 4.05 -6.47
N PRO A 335 16.65 4.60 -7.20
CA PRO A 335 16.91 5.23 -8.48
C PRO A 335 17.88 6.41 -8.37
N SER A 336 17.66 7.32 -7.43
CA SER A 336 18.57 8.45 -7.17
C SER A 336 19.99 8.01 -6.83
N PHE A 337 20.13 6.93 -6.04
CA PHE A 337 21.44 6.35 -5.74
C PHE A 337 22.18 5.92 -7.00
N TYR A 338 21.53 5.20 -7.93
CA TYR A 338 22.16 4.75 -9.17
C TYR A 338 22.44 5.88 -10.16
N ILE A 339 21.59 6.91 -10.22
CA ILE A 339 21.87 8.12 -11.02
C ILE A 339 23.12 8.82 -10.50
N ASN A 340 23.14 9.12 -9.21
CA ASN A 340 24.17 9.99 -8.61
C ASN A 340 25.52 9.29 -8.42
N ASN A 341 25.55 7.96 -8.12
CA ASN A 341 26.78 7.24 -7.81
C ASN A 341 27.32 6.41 -8.99
N HIS A 342 26.46 5.96 -9.89
CA HIS A 342 26.85 5.09 -11.00
C HIS A 342 26.56 5.69 -12.39
N GLY A 343 26.02 6.93 -12.48
CA GLY A 343 25.76 7.62 -13.72
C GLY A 343 24.76 6.92 -14.65
N MET A 344 23.85 6.12 -14.10
CA MET A 344 22.86 5.38 -14.89
C MET A 344 21.76 6.31 -15.39
N SER A 345 21.29 6.08 -16.64
CA SER A 345 20.09 6.79 -17.13
C SER A 345 18.83 6.25 -16.48
N ALA A 346 17.75 7.04 -16.52
CA ALA A 346 16.46 6.63 -15.97
C ALA A 346 15.90 5.39 -16.69
N LEU A 347 16.12 5.26 -18.01
CA LEU A 347 15.74 4.07 -18.77
C LEU A 347 16.54 2.82 -18.36
N GLU A 348 17.87 2.97 -18.17
CA GLU A 348 18.72 1.89 -17.70
C GLU A 348 18.29 1.40 -16.31
N ILE A 349 18.01 2.31 -15.40
CA ILE A 349 17.49 2.03 -14.07
C ILE A 349 16.12 1.35 -14.16
N GLY A 350 15.20 1.93 -14.92
CA GLY A 350 13.85 1.37 -15.10
C GLY A 350 13.89 -0.06 -15.62
N THR A 351 14.76 -0.35 -16.57
CA THR A 351 14.92 -1.69 -17.15
C THR A 351 15.56 -2.66 -16.15
N LEU A 352 16.76 -2.36 -15.66
CA LEU A 352 17.54 -3.30 -14.84
C LEU A 352 16.96 -3.44 -13.44
N ILE A 353 16.68 -2.33 -12.75
CA ILE A 353 16.16 -2.37 -11.39
C ILE A 353 14.69 -2.80 -11.39
N GLY A 354 13.90 -2.42 -12.41
CA GLY A 354 12.54 -2.91 -12.57
C GLY A 354 12.48 -4.44 -12.69
N LEU A 355 13.34 -5.05 -13.50
CA LEU A 355 13.45 -6.52 -13.61
C LEU A 355 13.95 -7.16 -12.30
N ILE A 356 14.98 -6.58 -11.69
CA ILE A 356 15.53 -7.04 -10.42
C ILE A 356 14.45 -7.04 -9.34
N THR A 357 13.67 -5.96 -9.23
CA THR A 357 12.57 -5.82 -8.28
C THR A 357 11.51 -6.89 -8.52
N ALA A 358 11.03 -7.02 -9.75
CA ALA A 358 9.97 -7.97 -10.07
C ALA A 358 10.41 -9.43 -9.83
N ILE A 359 11.55 -9.84 -10.37
CA ILE A 359 12.01 -11.25 -10.29
C ILE A 359 12.50 -11.57 -8.89
N GLY A 360 13.34 -10.72 -8.30
CA GLY A 360 13.89 -10.93 -6.96
C GLY A 360 12.80 -11.04 -5.90
N SER A 361 11.81 -10.13 -5.93
CA SER A 361 10.71 -10.16 -4.98
C SER A 361 9.77 -11.35 -5.20
N PHE A 362 9.53 -11.75 -6.44
CA PHE A 362 8.76 -12.96 -6.75
C PHE A 362 9.41 -14.21 -6.15
N ILE A 363 10.71 -14.38 -6.34
CA ILE A 363 11.49 -15.49 -5.75
C ILE A 363 11.40 -15.44 -4.22
N GLY A 364 11.58 -14.27 -3.62
CA GLY A 364 11.55 -14.08 -2.17
C GLY A 364 10.18 -14.43 -1.57
N VAL A 365 9.08 -13.98 -2.15
CA VAL A 365 7.71 -14.27 -1.66
C VAL A 365 7.40 -15.77 -1.71
N ILE A 366 7.67 -16.42 -2.85
CA ILE A 366 7.40 -17.85 -3.02
C ILE A 366 8.31 -18.66 -2.09
N GLY A 367 9.60 -18.36 -2.09
CA GLY A 367 10.58 -19.02 -1.22
C GLY A 367 10.23 -18.83 0.25
N GLY A 368 9.88 -17.60 0.67
CA GLY A 368 9.45 -17.29 2.02
C GLY A 368 8.24 -18.09 2.47
N GLY A 369 7.21 -18.17 1.64
CA GLY A 369 6.03 -18.99 1.91
C GLY A 369 6.36 -20.48 2.07
N TYR A 370 7.06 -21.05 1.11
CA TYR A 370 7.46 -22.45 1.09
C TYR A 370 8.31 -22.85 2.30
N PHE A 371 9.40 -22.12 2.52
CA PHE A 371 10.31 -22.40 3.65
C PHE A 371 9.64 -22.09 5.00
N GLY A 372 8.79 -21.06 5.06
CA GLY A 372 8.01 -20.72 6.24
C GLY A 372 7.08 -21.84 6.68
N ASP A 373 6.33 -22.41 5.74
CA ASP A 373 5.43 -23.53 6.03
C ASP A 373 6.21 -24.79 6.38
N LYS A 374 7.23 -25.15 5.61
CA LYS A 374 8.08 -26.32 5.86
C LYS A 374 8.79 -26.25 7.22
N LEU A 375 9.27 -25.09 7.62
CA LEU A 375 9.92 -24.91 8.90
C LEU A 375 8.91 -24.91 10.05
N ARG A 376 7.70 -24.42 9.79
CA ARG A 376 6.58 -24.46 10.76
C ARG A 376 6.14 -25.87 11.13
N GLU A 377 6.28 -26.84 10.22
CA GLU A 377 6.00 -28.26 10.51
C GLU A 377 6.92 -28.83 11.60
N ARG A 378 8.17 -28.31 11.66
CA ARG A 378 9.18 -28.78 12.63
C ARG A 378 9.28 -27.91 13.87
N TYR A 379 9.07 -26.60 13.75
CA TYR A 379 9.27 -25.63 14.82
C TYR A 379 8.08 -24.67 14.92
N VAL A 380 7.57 -24.47 16.13
CA VAL A 380 6.44 -23.54 16.39
C VAL A 380 6.72 -22.14 15.85
N GLY A 381 7.95 -21.66 15.96
CA GLY A 381 8.42 -20.36 15.45
C GLY A 381 8.94 -20.38 14.00
N GLY A 382 8.75 -21.47 13.24
CA GLY A 382 9.39 -21.68 11.95
C GLY A 382 9.23 -20.52 10.96
N ARG A 383 8.02 -19.92 10.87
CA ARG A 383 7.79 -18.73 10.04
C ARG A 383 8.57 -17.51 10.49
N LEU A 384 8.72 -17.31 11.81
CA LEU A 384 9.49 -16.20 12.37
C LEU A 384 10.99 -16.36 12.06
N TYR A 385 11.52 -17.59 12.10
CA TYR A 385 12.90 -17.84 11.70
C TYR A 385 13.15 -17.51 10.23
N VAL A 386 12.21 -17.82 9.32
CA VAL A 386 12.30 -17.47 7.91
C VAL A 386 12.20 -15.97 7.70
N ILE A 387 11.31 -15.28 8.43
CA ILE A 387 11.23 -13.81 8.40
C ILE A 387 12.56 -13.21 8.87
N PHE A 388 13.14 -13.69 9.94
CA PHE A 388 14.39 -13.16 10.46
C PHE A 388 15.56 -13.41 9.50
N ALA A 389 15.70 -14.64 9.01
CA ALA A 389 16.79 -14.99 8.09
C ALA A 389 16.69 -14.24 6.75
N GLY A 390 15.51 -14.26 6.11
CA GLY A 390 15.26 -13.58 4.83
C GLY A 390 15.03 -12.09 5.00
N GLY A 391 13.95 -11.74 5.70
CA GLY A 391 13.45 -10.36 5.83
C GLY A 391 14.39 -9.42 6.59
N VAL A 392 15.30 -9.93 7.42
CA VAL A 392 16.29 -9.11 8.15
C VAL A 392 17.69 -9.37 7.62
N LEU A 393 18.26 -10.58 7.81
CA LEU A 393 19.69 -10.80 7.53
C LEU A 393 20.03 -10.68 6.06
N ILE A 394 19.29 -11.37 5.15
CA ILE A 394 19.54 -11.30 3.70
C ILE A 394 19.27 -9.86 3.19
N THR A 395 18.24 -9.20 3.69
CA THR A 395 17.92 -7.81 3.35
C THR A 395 19.05 -6.86 3.73
N LEU A 396 19.62 -6.98 4.94
CA LEU A 396 20.75 -6.16 5.37
C LEU A 396 22.00 -6.41 4.52
N VAL A 397 22.32 -7.67 4.23
CA VAL A 397 23.44 -8.01 3.34
C VAL A 397 23.27 -7.40 1.96
N GLY A 398 22.05 -7.50 1.37
CA GLY A 398 21.74 -6.89 0.09
C GLY A 398 21.85 -5.36 0.11
N CYS A 399 21.29 -4.72 1.14
CA CYS A 399 21.29 -3.26 1.27
C CYS A 399 22.72 -2.71 1.41
N PHE A 400 23.49 -3.21 2.40
CA PHE A 400 24.87 -2.75 2.61
C PHE A 400 25.78 -3.12 1.44
N GLY A 401 25.62 -4.32 0.88
CA GLY A 401 26.39 -4.74 -0.30
C GLY A 401 26.16 -3.83 -1.50
N MET A 402 24.90 -3.39 -1.72
CA MET A 402 24.57 -2.42 -2.77
C MET A 402 25.26 -1.07 -2.57
N ILE A 403 25.18 -0.54 -1.34
CA ILE A 403 25.68 0.81 -1.02
C ILE A 403 27.20 0.88 -1.10
N TYR A 404 27.92 -0.14 -0.60
CA TYR A 404 29.38 -0.15 -0.53
C TYR A 404 30.07 -0.77 -1.73
N ALA A 405 29.31 -1.30 -2.72
CA ALA A 405 29.89 -1.84 -3.94
C ALA A 405 30.44 -0.74 -4.85
N GLU A 406 31.72 -0.73 -5.13
CA GLU A 406 32.34 0.20 -6.07
C GLU A 406 31.92 -0.07 -7.52
N SER A 407 31.71 -1.34 -7.88
CA SER A 407 31.29 -1.73 -9.23
C SER A 407 29.77 -1.73 -9.36
N LYS A 408 29.24 -1.08 -10.40
CA LYS A 408 27.82 -1.08 -10.78
C LYS A 408 27.23 -2.49 -10.81
N ASN A 409 27.94 -3.45 -11.45
CA ASN A 409 27.44 -4.82 -11.58
C ASN A 409 27.34 -5.55 -10.24
N ILE A 410 28.30 -5.33 -9.35
CA ILE A 410 28.29 -5.91 -8.00
C ILE A 410 27.14 -5.26 -7.20
N SER A 411 26.95 -3.96 -7.31
CA SER A 411 25.83 -3.24 -6.68
C SER A 411 24.48 -3.81 -7.14
N LEU A 412 24.29 -4.07 -8.44
CA LEU A 412 23.06 -4.68 -8.98
C LEU A 412 22.82 -6.11 -8.46
N ILE A 413 23.89 -6.92 -8.29
CA ILE A 413 23.77 -8.26 -7.68
C ILE A 413 23.26 -8.14 -6.24
N PHE A 414 23.82 -7.25 -5.43
CA PHE A 414 23.36 -7.03 -4.06
C PHE A 414 21.95 -6.44 -4.00
N ASN A 415 21.57 -5.60 -4.95
CA ASN A 415 20.20 -5.13 -5.12
C ASN A 415 19.23 -6.32 -5.37
N PHE A 416 19.62 -7.28 -6.20
CA PHE A 416 18.81 -8.49 -6.42
C PHE A 416 18.67 -9.33 -5.12
N ILE A 417 19.76 -9.51 -4.37
CA ILE A 417 19.77 -10.19 -3.07
C ILE A 417 18.85 -9.46 -2.08
N TYR A 418 18.89 -8.12 -2.06
CA TYR A 418 18.00 -7.30 -1.26
C TYR A 418 16.53 -7.59 -1.56
N HIS A 419 16.13 -7.60 -2.84
CA HIS A 419 14.73 -7.83 -3.23
C HIS A 419 14.25 -9.24 -2.89
N ILE A 420 15.12 -10.26 -2.99
CA ILE A 420 14.80 -11.60 -2.48
C ILE A 420 14.54 -11.53 -0.97
N GLY A 421 15.47 -10.98 -0.20
CA GLY A 421 15.37 -10.93 1.27
C GLY A 421 14.15 -10.16 1.76
N SER A 422 13.99 -8.93 1.26
CA SER A 422 12.96 -7.99 1.73
C SER A 422 11.52 -8.46 1.47
N SER A 423 11.30 -9.37 0.54
CA SER A 423 9.97 -9.89 0.19
C SER A 423 9.58 -11.21 0.87
N VAL A 424 10.55 -11.92 1.47
CA VAL A 424 10.33 -13.21 2.17
C VAL A 424 9.26 -13.13 3.26
N TYR A 425 9.13 -11.99 3.95
CA TYR A 425 8.26 -11.85 5.11
C TYR A 425 6.77 -11.82 4.80
N VAL A 426 6.37 -11.42 3.59
CA VAL A 426 4.98 -11.02 3.26
C VAL A 426 3.96 -12.09 3.62
N GLY A 427 4.12 -13.31 3.09
CA GLY A 427 3.20 -14.41 3.37
C GLY A 427 3.29 -14.92 4.82
N CYS A 428 4.50 -15.01 5.36
CA CYS A 428 4.75 -15.48 6.71
C CYS A 428 4.17 -14.54 7.79
N ALA A 429 4.32 -13.22 7.60
CA ALA A 429 3.82 -12.22 8.55
C ALA A 429 2.29 -12.17 8.56
N ALA A 430 1.66 -12.08 7.36
CA ALA A 430 0.21 -12.07 7.24
C ALA A 430 -0.43 -13.32 7.87
N THR A 431 0.13 -14.51 7.58
CA THR A 431 -0.36 -15.76 8.16
C THR A 431 -0.14 -15.82 9.68
N THR A 432 0.98 -15.30 10.16
CA THR A 432 1.25 -15.25 11.61
C THR A 432 0.21 -14.39 12.32
N VAL A 433 -0.06 -13.18 11.85
CA VAL A 433 -1.05 -12.28 12.44
C VAL A 433 -2.46 -12.87 12.43
N THR A 434 -2.89 -13.43 11.30
CA THR A 434 -4.24 -14.01 11.19
C THR A 434 -4.46 -15.26 12.05
N ASN A 435 -3.39 -15.98 12.39
CA ASN A 435 -3.44 -17.13 13.29
C ASN A 435 -3.46 -16.77 14.78
N LEU A 436 -3.20 -15.51 15.15
CA LEU A 436 -3.25 -15.02 16.54
C LEU A 436 -4.66 -14.66 16.99
N VAL A 437 -5.64 -14.63 16.08
CA VAL A 437 -7.02 -14.22 16.35
C VAL A 437 -8.02 -15.31 15.94
N LEU A 438 -9.25 -15.22 16.46
CA LEU A 438 -10.32 -16.14 16.08
C LEU A 438 -10.67 -16.01 14.59
N PRO A 439 -11.14 -17.07 13.93
CA PRO A 439 -11.49 -17.06 12.50
C PRO A 439 -12.39 -15.89 12.07
N ARG A 440 -13.39 -15.54 12.90
CA ARG A 440 -14.32 -14.43 12.66
C ARG A 440 -13.67 -13.04 12.71
N MET A 441 -12.44 -12.93 13.23
CA MET A 441 -11.71 -11.67 13.41
C MET A 441 -10.50 -11.54 12.48
N ARG A 442 -10.23 -12.56 11.65
CA ARG A 442 -9.05 -12.58 10.75
C ARG A 442 -9.03 -11.43 9.76
N ALA A 443 -10.20 -11.05 9.24
CA ALA A 443 -10.32 -9.92 8.31
C ALA A 443 -9.96 -8.58 9.01
N MET A 444 -10.48 -8.35 10.22
CA MET A 444 -10.16 -7.16 11.01
C MET A 444 -8.67 -7.11 11.38
N ALA A 445 -8.10 -8.23 11.85
CA ALA A 445 -6.68 -8.30 12.19
C ALA A 445 -5.79 -8.09 10.96
N GLY A 446 -6.17 -8.64 9.80
CA GLY A 446 -5.51 -8.41 8.52
C GLY A 446 -5.57 -6.95 8.09
N ALA A 447 -6.74 -6.31 8.19
CA ALA A 447 -6.91 -4.90 7.87
C ALA A 447 -6.05 -4.01 8.79
N PHE A 448 -6.06 -4.29 10.09
CA PHE A 448 -5.21 -3.56 11.05
C PHE A 448 -3.71 -3.80 10.79
N PHE A 449 -3.32 -5.01 10.41
CA PHE A 449 -1.95 -5.31 10.01
C PHE A 449 -1.52 -4.48 8.78
N ILE A 450 -2.34 -4.42 7.73
CA ILE A 450 -2.08 -3.56 6.56
C ILE A 450 -1.97 -2.08 6.97
N LEU A 451 -2.83 -1.63 7.88
CA LEU A 451 -2.77 -0.27 8.43
C LEU A 451 -1.43 -0.02 9.13
N THR A 452 -0.94 -0.95 9.97
CA THR A 452 0.36 -0.79 10.64
C THR A 452 1.53 -0.82 9.65
N LEU A 453 1.45 -1.66 8.60
CA LEU A 453 2.44 -1.66 7.51
C LEU A 453 2.49 -0.31 6.79
N SER A 454 1.34 0.36 6.62
CA SER A 454 1.29 1.66 5.95
C SER A 454 1.68 2.81 6.88
N MET A 455 1.22 2.83 8.13
CA MET A 455 1.50 3.93 9.08
C MET A 455 2.94 3.91 9.62
N ILE A 456 3.49 2.71 9.87
CA ILE A 456 4.86 2.55 10.39
C ILE A 456 5.82 2.29 9.23
N GLY A 457 5.43 1.45 8.26
CA GLY A 457 6.33 1.06 7.18
C GLY A 457 6.48 2.11 6.10
N LEU A 458 5.39 2.79 5.72
CA LEU A 458 5.40 3.72 4.59
C LEU A 458 5.35 5.19 5.02
N ALA A 459 4.54 5.53 6.02
CA ALA A 459 4.29 6.93 6.37
C ALA A 459 5.25 7.48 7.45
N LEU A 460 6.01 6.63 8.16
CA LEU A 460 7.04 7.04 9.11
C LEU A 460 8.38 7.28 8.41
#